data_34127aea11fa07083f5252612e87cb5c
#
_entry.id   34127aea11fa07083f5252612e87cb5c
#
_cell.length_a   1.000
_cell.length_b   1.000
_cell.length_c   1.000
_cell.angle_alpha   90.00
_cell.angle_beta   90.00
_cell.angle_gamma   90.00
#
_symmetry.space_group_name_H-M   'P 1'
#
loop_
_entity.id
_entity.type
_entity.pdbx_description
1 polymer ?
#
loop_
_entity_poly.entity_id
_entity_poly.type
_entity_poly.pdbx_seq_one_letter_code
_entity_poly.pdbx_strand_id
1 'polypeptide(L)'
;ANFIAEVRKRLKDKSFSCVAIVISAVLHDCFINNLRRERQVPEDVIRTMSHKFQMPCYQEGFSHILIKYHSSHDKDKNSIQQILSYDKTISHDTQWHRYTVGKHEEIAGKYIMEKHLNSDTLSIRDKITLIEATFTHDEGKSCVKTFTNSKGEVDTNAHYYGHDSVGAYRSLWTETNGDMFTIIDRAILISNHMLLHQYLQKNTLDIALEKLTNKVGMRYAMLLYELYLADCYAH
;
A
#
# COMPACT_ATOMS: atom_id res chain seq x y z
N ALA A 1 -0.12 -12.97 -10.03
CA ALA A 1 -1.18 -13.91 -10.45
C ALA A 1 -0.67 -14.91 -11.50
N ASN A 2 -0.03 -14.48 -12.59
CA ASN A 2 0.42 -15.37 -13.66
C ASN A 2 1.48 -16.38 -13.23
N PHE A 3 2.39 -16.00 -12.34
CA PHE A 3 3.47 -16.90 -11.90
C PHE A 3 2.93 -18.11 -11.13
N ILE A 4 2.05 -17.89 -10.15
CA ILE A 4 1.48 -19.00 -9.35
C ILE A 4 0.60 -19.89 -10.21
N ALA A 5 -0.20 -19.31 -11.10
CA ALA A 5 -1.01 -20.09 -12.05
C ALA A 5 -0.14 -20.97 -12.95
N GLU A 6 0.99 -20.45 -13.44
CA GLU A 6 1.93 -21.20 -14.26
C GLU A 6 2.62 -22.31 -13.44
N VAL A 7 3.02 -22.04 -12.20
CA VAL A 7 3.60 -23.06 -11.29
C VAL A 7 2.59 -24.17 -11.03
N ARG A 8 1.32 -23.83 -10.74
CA ARG A 8 0.25 -24.83 -10.54
C ARG A 8 0.05 -25.70 -11.76
N LYS A 9 0.02 -25.09 -12.95
CA LYS A 9 -0.11 -25.81 -14.23
C LYS A 9 1.03 -26.80 -14.45
N ARG A 10 2.28 -26.42 -14.10
CA ARG A 10 3.47 -27.28 -14.26
C ARG A 10 3.50 -28.43 -13.26
N LEU A 11 2.98 -28.22 -12.05
CA LEU A 11 2.99 -29.25 -10.99
C LEU A 11 1.86 -30.27 -11.12
N LYS A 12 0.98 -30.16 -12.14
CA LYS A 12 -0.06 -31.15 -12.49
C LYS A 12 -0.72 -31.76 -11.24
N ASP A 13 -1.68 -31.08 -10.66
CA ASP A 13 -2.55 -31.57 -9.56
C ASP A 13 -1.87 -32.01 -8.26
N LYS A 14 -0.59 -31.80 -8.08
CA LYS A 14 0.03 -31.98 -6.78
C LYS A 14 -0.44 -30.89 -5.83
N SER A 15 -1.00 -31.29 -4.69
CA SER A 15 -1.30 -30.33 -3.62
C SER A 15 0.00 -29.73 -3.11
N PHE A 16 0.15 -28.42 -3.20
CA PHE A 16 1.27 -27.69 -2.64
C PHE A 16 0.77 -26.39 -2.00
N SER A 17 1.50 -25.95 -1.01
CA SER A 17 1.27 -24.68 -0.33
C SER A 17 2.25 -23.63 -0.86
N CYS A 18 1.74 -22.50 -1.30
CA CYS A 18 2.56 -21.36 -1.71
C CYS A 18 2.66 -20.35 -0.57
N VAL A 19 3.87 -20.01 -0.18
CA VAL A 19 4.14 -18.97 0.82
C VAL A 19 4.83 -17.80 0.13
N ALA A 20 4.30 -16.59 0.31
CA ALA A 20 4.99 -15.37 -0.09
C ALA A 20 5.88 -14.90 1.06
N ILE A 21 7.14 -14.61 0.79
CA ILE A 21 8.06 -14.00 1.75
C ILE A 21 8.40 -12.60 1.23
N VAL A 22 7.90 -11.57 1.89
CA VAL A 22 8.23 -10.18 1.62
C VAL A 22 9.50 -9.85 2.39
N ILE A 23 10.60 -9.63 1.67
CA ILE A 23 11.84 -9.14 2.28
C ILE A 23 11.75 -7.62 2.30
N SER A 24 11.55 -7.05 3.48
CA SER A 24 11.43 -5.61 3.67
C SER A 24 12.76 -5.04 4.15
N ALA A 25 13.30 -4.08 3.40
CA ALA A 25 14.52 -3.34 3.73
C ALA A 25 14.29 -1.85 3.49
N VAL A 26 14.84 -0.98 4.36
CA VAL A 26 14.80 0.46 4.07
C VAL A 26 15.64 0.77 2.82
N LEU A 27 15.21 1.75 2.03
CA LEU A 27 15.84 2.06 0.74
C LEU A 27 17.35 2.37 0.89
N HIS A 28 17.73 3.02 1.97
CA HIS A 28 19.14 3.29 2.29
C HIS A 28 19.96 1.99 2.39
N ASP A 29 19.45 0.97 3.08
CA ASP A 29 20.12 -0.33 3.18
C ASP A 29 20.23 -1.03 1.84
N CYS A 30 19.23 -0.84 0.97
CA CYS A 30 19.30 -1.35 -0.41
C CYS A 30 20.48 -0.74 -1.17
N PHE A 31 20.75 0.56 -1.03
CA PHE A 31 21.90 1.23 -1.64
C PHE A 31 23.23 0.73 -1.06
N ILE A 32 23.35 0.66 0.28
CA ILE A 32 24.55 0.13 0.94
C ILE A 32 24.85 -1.29 0.50
N ASN A 33 23.84 -2.15 0.48
CA ASN A 33 24.01 -3.53 0.05
C ASN A 33 24.35 -3.65 -1.45
N ASN A 34 23.80 -2.77 -2.28
CA ASN A 34 24.14 -2.73 -3.70
C ASN A 34 25.60 -2.36 -3.95
N LEU A 35 26.18 -1.41 -3.16
CA LEU A 35 27.59 -1.05 -3.26
C LEU A 35 28.55 -2.20 -2.92
N ARG A 36 28.10 -3.20 -2.16
CA ARG A 36 28.90 -4.37 -1.78
C ARG A 36 28.87 -5.50 -2.80
N ARG A 37 28.08 -5.37 -3.88
CA ARG A 37 27.91 -6.42 -4.90
C ARG A 37 28.96 -6.22 -6.01
N GLU A 38 29.42 -7.33 -6.60
CA GLU A 38 30.28 -7.29 -7.80
C GLU A 38 29.56 -6.60 -8.96
N ARG A 39 28.31 -6.98 -9.20
CA ARG A 39 27.43 -6.34 -10.19
C ARG A 39 26.50 -5.37 -9.46
N GLN A 40 26.74 -4.10 -9.60
CA GLN A 40 25.91 -3.04 -9.05
C GLN A 40 24.76 -2.70 -10.01
N VAL A 41 23.61 -2.39 -9.44
CA VAL A 41 22.44 -1.87 -10.15
C VAL A 41 22.45 -0.34 -10.03
N PRO A 42 22.17 0.42 -11.10
CA PRO A 42 22.06 1.88 -11.02
C PRO A 42 21.05 2.31 -9.93
N GLU A 43 21.36 3.41 -9.26
CA GLU A 43 20.56 3.89 -8.12
C GLU A 43 19.12 4.24 -8.51
N ASP A 44 18.92 4.84 -9.68
CA ASP A 44 17.61 5.16 -10.24
C ASP A 44 16.74 3.92 -10.49
N VAL A 45 17.37 2.79 -10.86
CA VAL A 45 16.67 1.51 -11.00
C VAL A 45 16.18 1.00 -9.64
N ILE A 46 17.01 1.09 -8.58
CA ILE A 46 16.62 0.69 -7.22
C ILE A 46 15.45 1.56 -6.73
N ARG A 47 15.49 2.88 -6.95
CA ARG A 47 14.39 3.79 -6.66
C ARG A 47 13.12 3.43 -7.44
N THR A 48 13.26 3.16 -8.73
CA THR A 48 12.14 2.73 -9.58
C THR A 48 11.52 1.42 -9.07
N MET A 49 12.33 0.47 -8.61
CA MET A 49 11.82 -0.79 -8.03
C MET A 49 11.02 -0.54 -6.74
N SER A 50 11.47 0.38 -5.89
CA SER A 50 10.72 0.72 -4.66
C SER A 50 9.36 1.36 -4.96
N HIS A 51 9.24 2.13 -6.04
CA HIS A 51 7.97 2.72 -6.48
C HIS A 51 7.02 1.73 -7.19
N LYS A 52 7.51 0.53 -7.51
CA LYS A 52 6.74 -0.54 -8.17
C LYS A 52 6.46 -1.71 -7.24
N PHE A 53 6.69 -1.54 -5.95
CA PHE A 53 6.38 -2.57 -4.97
C PHE A 53 4.89 -2.93 -5.03
N GLN A 54 4.59 -4.22 -5.05
CA GLN A 54 3.24 -4.75 -4.96
C GLN A 54 3.17 -5.71 -3.79
N MET A 55 2.31 -5.41 -2.83
CA MET A 55 2.08 -6.32 -1.72
C MET A 55 1.39 -7.59 -2.24
N PRO A 56 1.95 -8.79 -2.00
CA PRO A 56 1.27 -10.02 -2.37
C PRO A 56 -0.07 -10.13 -1.63
N CYS A 57 -1.06 -10.70 -2.33
CA CYS A 57 -2.42 -10.87 -1.81
C CYS A 57 -2.79 -12.36 -1.76
N TYR A 58 -3.55 -12.78 -0.76
CA TYR A 58 -4.02 -14.17 -0.63
C TYR A 58 -4.84 -14.64 -1.83
N GLN A 59 -5.55 -13.72 -2.49
CA GLN A 59 -6.32 -14.03 -3.72
C GLN A 59 -5.44 -14.51 -4.88
N GLU A 60 -4.14 -14.18 -4.86
CA GLU A 60 -3.18 -14.72 -5.83
C GLU A 60 -2.87 -16.20 -5.63
N GLY A 61 -3.32 -16.78 -4.51
CA GLY A 61 -3.19 -18.19 -4.20
C GLY A 61 -2.10 -18.51 -3.17
N PHE A 62 -1.57 -17.51 -2.47
CA PHE A 62 -0.69 -17.74 -1.33
C PHE A 62 -1.49 -18.26 -0.14
N SER A 63 -1.02 -19.34 0.49
CA SER A 63 -1.55 -19.85 1.75
C SER A 63 -1.09 -19.01 2.95
N HIS A 64 0.11 -18.45 2.86
CA HIS A 64 0.69 -17.58 3.87
C HIS A 64 1.47 -16.44 3.21
N ILE A 65 1.47 -15.29 3.88
CA ILE A 65 2.30 -14.13 3.56
C ILE A 65 3.12 -13.85 4.82
N LEU A 66 4.44 -13.81 4.68
CA LEU A 66 5.38 -13.56 5.77
C LEU A 66 6.19 -12.31 5.43
N ILE A 67 6.52 -11.51 6.46
CA ILE A 67 7.41 -10.37 6.32
C ILE A 67 8.73 -10.72 7.01
N LYS A 68 9.84 -10.59 6.28
CA LYS A 68 11.19 -10.68 6.84
C LYS A 68 11.85 -9.32 6.73
N TYR A 69 12.08 -8.70 7.87
CA TYR A 69 12.79 -7.43 7.93
C TYR A 69 14.29 -7.64 7.75
N HIS A 70 14.89 -6.81 6.90
CA HIS A 70 16.34 -6.75 6.73
C HIS A 70 16.76 -5.30 6.97
N SER A 71 17.48 -5.07 8.06
CA SER A 71 18.04 -3.77 8.41
C SER A 71 19.46 -3.96 8.91
N SER A 72 20.37 -3.13 8.44
CA SER A 72 21.73 -3.00 8.99
C SER A 72 21.71 -2.33 10.37
N HIS A 73 20.61 -1.68 10.73
CA HIS A 73 20.40 -0.97 12.00
C HIS A 73 19.57 -1.81 12.98
N ASP A 74 20.08 -2.97 13.34
CA ASP A 74 19.39 -4.02 14.08
C ASP A 74 18.91 -3.64 15.51
N LYS A 75 19.01 -2.37 15.94
CA LYS A 75 18.76 -1.98 17.35
C LYS A 75 18.03 -0.66 17.59
N ASP A 76 17.71 0.14 16.57
CA ASP A 76 17.09 1.44 16.83
C ASP A 76 15.83 1.67 15.99
N LYS A 77 14.67 1.23 16.55
CA LYS A 77 13.34 1.50 15.96
C LYS A 77 13.10 3.00 15.73
N ASN A 78 13.66 3.87 16.57
CA ASN A 78 13.50 5.30 16.47
C ASN A 78 14.20 5.86 15.22
N SER A 79 15.37 5.33 14.86
CA SER A 79 16.08 5.72 13.64
C SER A 79 15.31 5.29 12.38
N ILE A 80 14.68 4.11 12.40
CA ILE A 80 13.84 3.64 11.30
C ILE A 80 12.59 4.52 11.18
N GLN A 81 11.94 4.87 12.28
CA GLN A 81 10.78 5.76 12.27
C GLN A 81 11.14 7.16 11.76
N GLN A 82 12.30 7.71 12.09
CA GLN A 82 12.78 8.98 11.52
C GLN A 82 12.99 8.91 10.00
N ILE A 83 13.58 7.81 9.50
CA ILE A 83 13.77 7.59 8.05
C ILE A 83 12.41 7.44 7.34
N LEU A 84 11.40 6.90 8.03
CA LEU A 84 10.07 6.70 7.50
C LEU A 84 9.11 7.85 7.81
N SER A 85 9.51 8.86 8.60
CA SER A 85 8.66 10.03 8.82
C SER A 85 8.34 10.70 7.49
N TYR A 86 7.11 11.14 7.33
CA TYR A 86 6.69 11.90 6.16
C TYR A 86 6.15 13.26 6.59
N ASP A 87 6.25 14.22 5.68
CA ASP A 87 5.74 15.54 5.93
C ASP A 87 4.21 15.57 5.73
N LYS A 88 3.48 15.55 6.83
CA LYS A 88 2.01 15.64 6.85
C LYS A 88 1.46 16.98 6.36
N THR A 89 2.31 18.00 6.30
CA THR A 89 1.93 19.37 5.89
C THR A 89 2.02 19.58 4.38
N ILE A 90 2.48 18.57 3.62
CA ILE A 90 2.56 18.66 2.16
C ILE A 90 1.19 18.93 1.57
N SER A 91 1.12 20.02 0.80
CA SER A 91 -0.04 20.33 -0.04
C SER A 91 -0.19 19.31 -1.17
N HIS A 92 -1.41 18.95 -1.48
CA HIS A 92 -1.67 18.08 -2.64
C HIS A 92 -1.37 18.79 -3.97
N ASP A 93 -1.49 20.12 -4.05
CA ASP A 93 -1.32 20.90 -5.27
C ASP A 93 -2.08 20.32 -6.48
N THR A 94 -3.32 19.88 -6.24
CA THR A 94 -4.25 19.41 -7.26
C THR A 94 -5.60 20.08 -7.08
N GLN A 95 -6.35 20.20 -8.15
CA GLN A 95 -7.72 20.76 -8.10
C GLN A 95 -8.73 19.89 -7.31
N TRP A 96 -8.35 18.64 -6.99
CA TRP A 96 -9.23 17.65 -6.35
C TRP A 96 -9.15 17.65 -4.83
N HIS A 97 -8.08 18.19 -4.24
CA HIS A 97 -7.82 18.14 -2.81
C HIS A 97 -7.76 19.54 -2.23
N ARG A 98 -8.52 19.78 -1.18
CA ARG A 98 -8.55 21.08 -0.45
C ARG A 98 -7.56 21.15 0.70
N TYR A 99 -7.10 19.99 1.18
CA TYR A 99 -6.32 19.88 2.40
C TYR A 99 -4.90 19.40 2.13
N THR A 100 -4.03 19.49 3.12
CA THR A 100 -2.74 18.81 3.11
C THR A 100 -2.95 17.28 3.17
N VAL A 101 -1.93 16.49 2.79
CA VAL A 101 -2.01 15.02 2.85
C VAL A 101 -2.43 14.54 4.24
N GLY A 102 -1.76 15.02 5.29
CA GLY A 102 -2.09 14.59 6.66
C GLY A 102 -3.47 15.04 7.14
N LYS A 103 -3.97 16.22 6.70
CA LYS A 103 -5.32 16.65 7.07
C LYS A 103 -6.40 15.84 6.35
N HIS A 104 -6.17 15.49 5.11
CA HIS A 104 -7.02 14.58 4.34
C HIS A 104 -7.11 13.21 5.01
N GLU A 105 -5.97 12.60 5.36
CA GLU A 105 -5.92 11.33 6.08
C GLU A 105 -6.62 11.39 7.46
N GLU A 106 -6.45 12.50 8.20
CA GLU A 106 -7.13 12.71 9.47
C GLU A 106 -8.65 12.70 9.31
N ILE A 107 -9.18 13.41 8.30
CA ILE A 107 -10.63 13.48 8.04
C ILE A 107 -11.16 12.10 7.64
N ALA A 108 -10.49 11.43 6.70
CA ALA A 108 -10.86 10.10 6.26
C ALA A 108 -10.84 9.07 7.41
N GLY A 109 -9.78 9.10 8.23
CA GLY A 109 -9.63 8.20 9.38
C GLY A 109 -10.70 8.42 10.44
N LYS A 110 -11.05 9.68 10.74
CA LYS A 110 -12.16 10.03 11.67
C LYS A 110 -13.50 9.50 11.15
N TYR A 111 -13.78 9.65 9.87
CA TYR A 111 -14.99 9.10 9.26
C TYR A 111 -15.11 7.58 9.48
N ILE A 112 -14.04 6.82 9.28
CA ILE A 112 -14.03 5.38 9.53
C ILE A 112 -14.19 5.05 11.01
N MET A 113 -13.54 5.80 11.91
CA MET A 113 -13.68 5.60 13.35
C MET A 113 -15.12 5.82 13.81
N GLU A 114 -15.75 6.92 13.41
CA GLU A 114 -17.14 7.21 13.75
C GLU A 114 -18.10 6.14 13.24
N LYS A 115 -17.88 5.64 12.02
CA LYS A 115 -18.75 4.65 11.39
C LYS A 115 -18.59 3.24 11.99
N HIS A 116 -17.38 2.80 12.29
CA HIS A 116 -17.10 1.40 12.56
C HIS A 116 -16.59 1.08 13.96
N LEU A 117 -16.06 2.04 14.74
CA LEU A 117 -15.42 1.73 16.03
C LEU A 117 -16.36 0.97 16.98
N ASN A 118 -17.62 1.42 17.07
CA ASN A 118 -18.65 0.83 17.93
C ASN A 118 -19.64 -0.10 17.18
N SER A 119 -19.39 -0.40 15.92
CA SER A 119 -20.25 -1.25 15.09
C SER A 119 -19.80 -2.72 15.19
N ASP A 120 -20.75 -3.65 15.20
CA ASP A 120 -20.47 -5.10 15.16
C ASP A 120 -20.36 -5.67 13.73
N THR A 121 -20.34 -4.81 12.71
CA THR A 121 -20.30 -5.24 11.29
C THR A 121 -18.92 -5.74 10.86
N LEU A 122 -17.84 -5.33 11.53
CA LEU A 122 -16.47 -5.72 11.24
C LEU A 122 -15.84 -6.43 12.44
N SER A 123 -14.96 -7.39 12.18
CA SER A 123 -14.13 -7.98 13.22
C SER A 123 -13.19 -6.92 13.83
N ILE A 124 -12.73 -7.14 15.06
CA ILE A 124 -11.76 -6.24 15.73
C ILE A 124 -10.53 -6.03 14.85
N ARG A 125 -10.01 -7.09 14.24
CA ARG A 125 -8.86 -7.03 13.34
C ARG A 125 -9.17 -6.18 12.11
N ASP A 126 -10.35 -6.34 11.48
CA ASP A 126 -10.73 -5.56 10.31
C ASP A 126 -10.91 -4.08 10.65
N LYS A 127 -11.45 -3.75 11.82
CA LYS A 127 -11.55 -2.37 12.31
C LYS A 127 -10.17 -1.73 12.46
N ILE A 128 -9.25 -2.39 13.18
CA ILE A 128 -7.88 -1.89 13.37
C ILE A 128 -7.20 -1.70 12.01
N THR A 129 -7.26 -2.72 11.15
CA THR A 129 -6.67 -2.68 9.81
C THR A 129 -7.22 -1.51 8.98
N LEU A 130 -8.54 -1.35 8.94
CA LEU A 130 -9.19 -0.31 8.15
C LEU A 130 -8.87 1.09 8.69
N ILE A 131 -8.94 1.29 10.01
CA ILE A 131 -8.61 2.55 10.66
C ILE A 131 -7.16 2.93 10.35
N GLU A 132 -6.21 2.02 10.62
CA GLU A 132 -4.78 2.29 10.39
C GLU A 132 -4.48 2.55 8.90
N ALA A 133 -5.07 1.75 7.99
CA ALA A 133 -4.90 1.96 6.56
C ALA A 133 -5.43 3.33 6.12
N THR A 134 -6.61 3.74 6.61
CA THR A 134 -7.22 5.02 6.23
C THR A 134 -6.42 6.22 6.73
N PHE A 135 -5.82 6.14 7.93
CA PHE A 135 -4.96 7.21 8.45
C PHE A 135 -3.60 7.33 7.75
N THR A 136 -3.24 6.39 6.87
CA THR A 136 -1.89 6.31 6.29
C THR A 136 -1.87 5.94 4.79
N HIS A 137 -3.05 5.91 4.13
CA HIS A 137 -3.15 5.43 2.74
C HIS A 137 -2.37 6.29 1.75
N ASP A 138 -2.23 7.56 2.04
CA ASP A 138 -1.61 8.58 1.19
C ASP A 138 -0.18 8.98 1.60
N GLU A 139 0.39 8.38 2.65
CA GLU A 139 1.78 8.68 3.10
C GLU A 139 2.81 8.62 1.98
N GLY A 140 2.62 7.71 1.02
CA GLY A 140 3.49 7.58 -0.13
C GLY A 140 3.54 8.82 -1.02
N LYS A 141 2.54 9.69 -1.00
CA LYS A 141 2.48 10.93 -1.79
C LYS A 141 3.68 11.84 -1.51
N SER A 142 4.14 11.90 -0.26
CA SER A 142 5.31 12.70 0.12
C SER A 142 6.61 12.28 -0.57
N CYS A 143 6.70 11.00 -0.97
CA CYS A 143 7.90 10.44 -1.59
C CYS A 143 7.94 10.54 -3.11
N VAL A 144 6.77 10.70 -3.75
CA VAL A 144 6.63 10.57 -5.21
C VAL A 144 6.05 11.82 -5.88
N LYS A 145 5.79 12.89 -5.12
CA LYS A 145 5.24 14.13 -5.66
C LYS A 145 6.10 14.67 -6.80
N THR A 146 5.48 14.93 -7.93
CA THR A 146 6.13 15.51 -9.09
C THR A 146 5.16 16.43 -9.85
N PHE A 147 5.68 17.44 -10.53
CA PHE A 147 4.93 18.30 -11.47
C PHE A 147 5.20 17.91 -12.91
N THR A 148 5.60 16.65 -13.15
CA THR A 148 5.80 16.09 -14.49
C THR A 148 4.73 15.03 -14.75
N ASN A 149 3.97 15.20 -15.83
CA ASN A 149 2.92 14.26 -16.22
C ASN A 149 3.51 12.95 -16.79
N SER A 150 2.66 11.96 -17.10
CA SER A 150 3.09 10.65 -17.61
C SER A 150 3.78 10.70 -18.99
N LYS A 151 3.70 11.84 -19.70
CA LYS A 151 4.37 12.07 -20.99
C LYS A 151 5.73 12.77 -20.83
N GLY A 152 6.13 13.12 -19.59
CA GLY A 152 7.35 13.85 -19.32
C GLY A 152 7.22 15.37 -19.45
N GLU A 153 6.01 15.92 -19.58
CA GLU A 153 5.74 17.34 -19.69
C GLU A 153 5.48 17.97 -18.32
N VAL A 154 5.88 19.22 -18.13
CA VAL A 154 5.59 19.97 -16.88
C VAL A 154 4.10 20.28 -16.79
N ASP A 155 3.50 20.05 -15.62
CA ASP A 155 2.10 20.31 -15.30
C ASP A 155 1.99 21.25 -14.09
N THR A 156 0.92 22.02 -14.03
CA THR A 156 0.58 22.87 -12.88
C THR A 156 0.02 22.06 -11.71
N ASN A 157 -0.57 20.90 -11.99
CA ASN A 157 -1.05 19.97 -10.97
C ASN A 157 0.06 18.98 -10.60
N ALA A 158 0.15 18.65 -9.32
CA ALA A 158 1.05 17.58 -8.85
C ALA A 158 0.51 16.20 -9.25
N HIS A 159 1.44 15.29 -9.52
CA HIS A 159 1.21 13.88 -9.81
C HIS A 159 1.88 13.01 -8.74
N TYR A 160 1.30 11.84 -8.46
CA TYR A 160 1.70 10.95 -7.36
C TYR A 160 1.82 9.49 -7.82
N TYR A 161 2.54 9.26 -8.92
CA TYR A 161 2.65 7.91 -9.51
C TYR A 161 3.30 6.92 -8.55
N GLY A 162 2.58 5.84 -8.24
CA GLY A 162 3.06 4.76 -7.36
C GLY A 162 3.07 5.09 -5.87
N HIS A 163 2.34 6.14 -5.43
CA HIS A 163 2.23 6.46 -4.01
C HIS A 163 1.63 5.32 -3.19
N ASP A 164 0.69 4.58 -3.76
CA ASP A 164 0.10 3.37 -3.21
C ASP A 164 1.14 2.28 -2.93
N SER A 165 2.03 2.06 -3.89
CA SER A 165 3.14 1.10 -3.77
C SER A 165 4.15 1.52 -2.69
N VAL A 166 4.57 2.79 -2.72
CA VAL A 166 5.52 3.34 -1.73
C VAL A 166 4.89 3.38 -0.35
N GLY A 167 3.64 3.83 -0.23
CA GLY A 167 2.89 3.86 1.02
C GLY A 167 2.76 2.46 1.64
N ALA A 168 2.38 1.47 0.83
CA ALA A 168 2.28 0.08 1.27
C ALA A 168 3.63 -0.46 1.77
N TYR A 169 4.73 -0.19 1.06
CA TYR A 169 6.07 -0.61 1.49
C TYR A 169 6.47 0.04 2.81
N ARG A 170 6.23 1.33 2.97
CA ARG A 170 6.50 2.09 4.20
C ARG A 170 5.67 1.57 5.37
N SER A 171 4.40 1.26 5.15
CA SER A 171 3.50 0.77 6.18
C SER A 171 3.97 -0.54 6.84
N LEU A 172 4.83 -1.34 6.18
CA LEU A 172 5.43 -2.53 6.77
C LEU A 172 6.30 -2.22 8.01
N TRP A 173 6.82 -0.98 8.11
CA TRP A 173 7.68 -0.52 9.19
C TRP A 173 6.93 0.30 10.26
N THR A 174 5.69 0.67 10.00
CA THR A 174 4.88 1.47 10.91
C THR A 174 4.30 0.58 12.00
N GLU A 175 4.33 1.05 13.24
CA GLU A 175 3.71 0.36 14.38
C GLU A 175 2.22 0.11 14.14
N THR A 176 1.68 -0.91 14.78
CA THR A 176 0.27 -1.28 14.71
C THR A 176 -0.27 -1.53 16.11
N ASN A 177 -1.55 -1.27 16.30
CA ASN A 177 -2.30 -1.70 17.49
C ASN A 177 -2.77 -3.16 17.40
N GLY A 178 -2.49 -3.82 16.27
CA GLY A 178 -2.80 -5.21 16.00
C GLY A 178 -1.58 -6.12 16.03
N ASP A 179 -1.69 -7.23 15.33
CA ASP A 179 -0.64 -8.24 15.17
C ASP A 179 0.09 -8.11 13.81
N MET A 180 1.01 -9.03 13.53
CA MET A 180 1.72 -9.11 12.25
C MET A 180 0.77 -9.23 11.04
N PHE A 181 -0.36 -9.89 11.22
CA PHE A 181 -1.35 -10.01 10.14
C PHE A 181 -2.04 -8.67 9.87
N THR A 182 -2.22 -7.82 10.89
CA THR A 182 -2.73 -6.45 10.72
C THR A 182 -1.79 -5.62 9.85
N ILE A 183 -0.47 -5.75 10.03
CA ILE A 183 0.52 -5.09 9.18
C ILE A 183 0.39 -5.55 7.71
N ILE A 184 0.24 -6.85 7.49
CA ILE A 184 0.06 -7.44 6.15
C ILE A 184 -1.23 -6.91 5.51
N ASP A 185 -2.34 -6.99 6.25
CA ASP A 185 -3.65 -6.55 5.77
C ASP A 185 -3.67 -5.05 5.45
N ARG A 186 -3.08 -4.21 6.32
CA ARG A 186 -2.92 -2.78 6.09
C ARG A 186 -2.13 -2.49 4.82
N ALA A 187 -1.00 -3.17 4.62
CA ALA A 187 -0.20 -3.01 3.42
C ALA A 187 -0.94 -3.45 2.15
N ILE A 188 -1.78 -4.50 2.22
CA ILE A 188 -2.66 -4.91 1.12
C ILE A 188 -3.68 -3.82 0.82
N LEU A 189 -4.33 -3.21 1.82
CA LEU A 189 -5.29 -2.13 1.62
C LEU A 189 -4.60 -0.92 0.97
N ILE A 190 -3.48 -0.45 1.52
CA ILE A 190 -2.76 0.71 0.98
C ILE A 190 -2.28 0.44 -0.45
N SER A 191 -1.73 -0.74 -0.74
CA SER A 191 -1.27 -1.10 -2.10
C SER A 191 -2.37 -1.13 -3.15
N ASN A 192 -3.63 -1.23 -2.75
CA ASN A 192 -4.77 -1.42 -3.65
C ASN A 192 -5.83 -0.31 -3.51
N HIS A 193 -5.63 0.73 -2.68
CA HIS A 193 -6.66 1.74 -2.41
C HIS A 193 -7.10 2.50 -3.66
N MET A 194 -6.21 2.71 -4.62
CA MET A 194 -6.53 3.39 -5.88
C MET A 194 -7.32 2.55 -6.89
N LEU A 195 -7.43 1.22 -6.68
CA LEU A 195 -8.05 0.34 -7.69
C LEU A 195 -9.52 0.67 -7.94
N LEU A 196 -10.28 0.97 -6.89
CA LEU A 196 -11.70 1.28 -7.06
C LEU A 196 -11.90 2.60 -7.80
N HIS A 197 -11.09 3.63 -7.51
CA HIS A 197 -11.07 4.88 -8.28
C HIS A 197 -10.79 4.62 -9.76
N GLN A 198 -9.79 3.78 -10.07
CA GLN A 198 -9.43 3.43 -11.45
C GLN A 198 -10.53 2.65 -12.16
N TYR A 199 -11.17 1.69 -11.47
CA TYR A 199 -12.24 0.88 -12.07
C TYR A 199 -13.49 1.69 -12.35
N LEU A 200 -13.86 2.62 -11.47
CA LEU A 200 -15.04 3.48 -11.61
C LEU A 200 -14.93 4.48 -12.77
N GLN A 201 -13.71 4.81 -13.23
CA GLN A 201 -13.55 5.66 -14.41
C GLN A 201 -14.17 5.06 -15.67
N LYS A 202 -14.33 3.74 -15.76
CA LYS A 202 -14.75 3.03 -16.97
C LYS A 202 -15.87 2.03 -16.76
N ASN A 203 -16.38 1.88 -15.53
CA ASN A 203 -17.33 0.85 -15.17
C ASN A 203 -18.39 1.40 -14.21
N THR A 204 -19.54 0.74 -14.14
CA THR A 204 -20.50 0.93 -13.05
C THR A 204 -19.94 0.38 -11.73
N LEU A 205 -20.54 0.76 -10.63
CA LEU A 205 -20.11 0.33 -9.29
C LEU A 205 -20.09 -1.20 -9.15
N ASP A 206 -21.12 -1.89 -9.62
CA ASP A 206 -21.21 -3.35 -9.52
C ASP A 206 -20.06 -4.03 -10.25
N ILE A 207 -19.78 -3.62 -11.48
CA ILE A 207 -18.66 -4.15 -12.28
C ILE A 207 -17.30 -3.81 -11.62
N ALA A 208 -17.17 -2.61 -11.08
CA ALA A 208 -15.95 -2.19 -10.40
C ALA A 208 -15.69 -3.03 -9.13
N LEU A 209 -16.74 -3.30 -8.33
CA LEU A 209 -16.67 -4.15 -7.13
C LEU A 209 -16.38 -5.61 -7.50
N GLU A 210 -16.99 -6.14 -8.56
CA GLU A 210 -16.67 -7.48 -9.06
C GLU A 210 -15.19 -7.60 -9.43
N LYS A 211 -14.66 -6.64 -10.19
CA LYS A 211 -13.24 -6.60 -10.57
C LYS A 211 -12.33 -6.52 -9.35
N LEU A 212 -12.69 -5.69 -8.37
CA LEU A 212 -11.95 -5.55 -7.13
C LEU A 212 -11.95 -6.87 -6.34
N THR A 213 -13.12 -7.50 -6.21
CA THR A 213 -13.27 -8.81 -5.54
C THR A 213 -12.43 -9.89 -6.20
N ASN A 214 -12.43 -9.95 -7.53
CA ASN A 214 -11.61 -10.89 -8.29
C ASN A 214 -10.10 -10.62 -8.11
N LYS A 215 -9.70 -9.38 -7.87
CA LYS A 215 -8.30 -8.99 -7.69
C LYS A 215 -7.78 -9.28 -6.29
N VAL A 216 -8.53 -8.92 -5.24
CA VAL A 216 -8.05 -8.96 -3.85
C VAL A 216 -8.82 -9.92 -2.93
N GLY A 217 -9.93 -10.48 -3.38
CA GLY A 217 -10.85 -11.29 -2.57
C GLY A 217 -11.92 -10.45 -1.86
N MET A 218 -13.03 -11.07 -1.51
CA MET A 218 -14.23 -10.41 -0.97
C MET A 218 -13.92 -9.58 0.28
N ARG A 219 -13.20 -10.14 1.26
CA ARG A 219 -12.88 -9.45 2.52
C ARG A 219 -12.17 -8.11 2.27
N TYR A 220 -11.10 -8.13 1.47
CA TYR A 220 -10.36 -6.90 1.15
C TYR A 220 -11.15 -5.96 0.24
N ALA A 221 -11.97 -6.47 -0.66
CA ALA A 221 -12.83 -5.64 -1.50
C ALA A 221 -13.82 -4.82 -0.66
N MET A 222 -14.42 -5.42 0.38
CA MET A 222 -15.30 -4.72 1.31
C MET A 222 -14.54 -3.62 2.10
N LEU A 223 -13.37 -3.93 2.64
CA LEU A 223 -12.56 -2.95 3.37
C LEU A 223 -12.06 -1.81 2.46
N LEU A 224 -11.68 -2.13 1.23
CA LEU A 224 -11.29 -1.13 0.21
C LEU A 224 -12.45 -0.25 -0.23
N TYR A 225 -13.66 -0.79 -0.27
CA TYR A 225 -14.86 0.02 -0.53
C TYR A 225 -15.11 1.03 0.59
N GLU A 226 -14.98 0.62 1.85
CA GLU A 226 -15.10 1.52 3.00
C GLU A 226 -14.00 2.59 2.99
N LEU A 227 -12.75 2.22 2.69
CA LEU A 227 -11.65 3.15 2.55
C LEU A 227 -11.91 4.15 1.42
N TYR A 228 -12.37 3.69 0.25
CA TYR A 228 -12.77 4.55 -0.87
C TYR A 228 -13.85 5.57 -0.48
N LEU A 229 -14.86 5.16 0.28
CA LEU A 229 -15.90 6.09 0.76
C LEU A 229 -15.33 7.17 1.69
N ALA A 230 -14.41 6.78 2.58
CA ALA A 230 -13.73 7.69 3.49
C ALA A 230 -12.81 8.67 2.75
N ASP A 231 -12.07 8.19 1.76
CA ASP A 231 -11.21 8.99 0.89
C ASP A 231 -12.05 10.03 0.13
N CYS A 232 -13.13 9.60 -0.53
CA CYS A 232 -14.05 10.53 -1.19
C CYS A 232 -14.67 11.57 -0.24
N TYR A 233 -14.98 11.19 1.01
CA TYR A 233 -15.54 12.10 2.02
C TYR A 233 -14.55 13.20 2.44
N ALA A 234 -13.26 12.92 2.40
CA ALA A 234 -12.19 13.81 2.84
C ALA A 234 -11.70 14.80 1.75
N HIS A 235 -12.29 14.77 0.56
CA HIS A 235 -11.93 15.66 -0.57
C HIS A 235 -12.48 17.09 -0.49
#